data_fe2bfefab392ccc11484dba7453121b4
#
_entry.id   fe2bfefab392ccc11484dba7453121b4
#
_cell.length_a   1.000
_cell.length_b   1.000
_cell.length_c   1.000
_cell.angle_alpha   90.00
_cell.angle_beta   90.00
_cell.angle_gamma   90.00
#
_symmetry.space_group_name_H-M   'P 1'
#
loop_
_entity.id
_entity.type
_entity.pdbx_description
1 polymer ?
#
loop_
_entity_poly.entity_id
_entity_poly.type
_entity_poly.pdbx_seq_one_letter_code
_entity_poly.pdbx_strand_id
1 'polypeptide(L)'
;ADGLQMKDAQQFATNKLDREFMQKCDEIISAHIADSELSVDNIARMLLMSRTNFYTKFKAITGMTPNEYILSRRLSGAAEHLCNNASASIADTAYLFGFGTPRYFSQCFKKHYGVNPKEWREKK
;
A
#
# COMPACT_ATOMS: atom_id res chain seq x y z
N ALA A 1 -13.24 23.93 -17.59
CA ALA A 1 -14.09 22.74 -17.50
C ALA A 1 -13.93 21.88 -18.75
N ASP A 2 -14.01 22.49 -19.92
CA ASP A 2 -13.91 21.74 -21.17
C ASP A 2 -12.49 21.17 -21.38
N GLY A 3 -11.47 21.92 -20.99
CA GLY A 3 -10.09 21.44 -21.05
C GLY A 3 -9.86 20.28 -20.10
N LEU A 4 -10.52 20.28 -18.96
CA LEU A 4 -10.48 19.18 -18.00
C LEU A 4 -11.13 17.93 -18.57
N GLN A 5 -12.25 18.06 -19.28
CA GLN A 5 -12.92 16.92 -19.87
C GLN A 5 -12.07 16.25 -20.95
N MET A 6 -11.44 17.03 -21.81
CA MET A 6 -10.53 16.48 -22.82
C MET A 6 -9.35 15.78 -22.17
N LYS A 7 -8.79 16.39 -21.15
CA LYS A 7 -7.67 15.81 -20.42
C LYS A 7 -8.10 14.52 -19.72
N ASP A 8 -9.29 14.51 -19.13
CA ASP A 8 -9.83 13.33 -18.46
C ASP A 8 -10.07 12.19 -19.45
N ALA A 9 -10.58 12.51 -20.65
CA ALA A 9 -10.82 11.50 -21.68
C ALA A 9 -9.51 10.89 -22.16
N GLN A 10 -8.48 11.71 -22.37
CA GLN A 10 -7.16 11.22 -22.76
C GLN A 10 -6.55 10.39 -21.65
N GLN A 11 -6.65 10.85 -20.41
CA GLN A 11 -6.18 10.08 -19.27
C GLN A 11 -6.93 8.77 -19.14
N PHE A 12 -8.23 8.77 -19.35
CA PHE A 12 -9.03 7.56 -19.28
C PHE A 12 -8.56 6.55 -20.33
N ALA A 13 -8.38 6.99 -21.57
CA ALA A 13 -7.93 6.12 -22.66
C ALA A 13 -6.52 5.60 -22.41
N THR A 14 -5.61 6.49 -21.97
CA THR A 14 -4.22 6.14 -21.68
C THR A 14 -4.14 5.26 -20.44
N ASN A 15 -4.97 5.55 -19.42
CA ASN A 15 -4.89 4.90 -18.11
C ASN A 15 -5.61 3.57 -18.04
N LYS A 16 -6.25 3.11 -19.11
CA LYS A 16 -6.90 1.80 -19.07
C LYS A 16 -5.90 0.70 -18.77
N LEU A 17 -4.79 0.67 -19.48
CA LEU A 17 -3.73 -0.31 -19.25
C LEU A 17 -3.06 -0.06 -17.89
N ASP A 18 -2.91 1.19 -17.50
CA ASP A 18 -2.35 1.54 -16.21
C ASP A 18 -3.24 1.05 -15.08
N ARG A 19 -4.56 1.17 -15.21
CA ARG A 19 -5.50 0.68 -14.20
C ARG A 19 -5.45 -0.84 -14.10
N GLU A 20 -5.36 -1.53 -15.24
CA GLU A 20 -5.21 -2.98 -15.23
C GLU A 20 -3.92 -3.41 -14.56
N PHE A 21 -2.83 -2.70 -14.82
CA PHE A 21 -1.56 -2.94 -14.17
C PHE A 21 -1.66 -2.73 -12.66
N MET A 22 -2.25 -1.62 -12.24
CA MET A 22 -2.41 -1.32 -10.82
C MET A 22 -3.35 -2.29 -10.12
N GLN A 23 -4.40 -2.74 -10.81
CA GLN A 23 -5.29 -3.76 -10.26
C GLN A 23 -4.51 -5.04 -9.95
N LYS A 24 -3.66 -5.47 -10.86
CA LYS A 24 -2.82 -6.65 -10.64
C LYS A 24 -1.84 -6.44 -9.48
N CYS A 25 -1.24 -5.25 -9.41
CA CYS A 25 -0.35 -4.92 -8.30
C CYS A 25 -1.08 -4.97 -6.96
N ASP A 26 -2.26 -4.36 -6.89
CA ASP A 26 -3.06 -4.32 -5.66
C ASP A 26 -3.52 -5.72 -5.25
N GLU A 27 -3.86 -6.56 -6.19
CA GLU A 27 -4.22 -7.96 -5.91
C GLU A 27 -3.05 -8.71 -5.30
N ILE A 28 -1.86 -8.56 -5.87
CA ILE A 28 -0.65 -9.21 -5.34
C ILE A 28 -0.33 -8.68 -3.94
N ILE A 29 -0.35 -7.37 -3.76
CA ILE A 29 -0.03 -6.75 -2.48
C ILE A 29 -1.05 -7.19 -1.42
N SER A 30 -2.33 -7.19 -1.75
CA SER A 30 -3.37 -7.60 -0.81
C SER A 30 -3.24 -9.08 -0.44
N ALA A 31 -2.95 -9.94 -1.41
CA ALA A 31 -2.80 -11.37 -1.17
C ALA A 31 -1.60 -11.68 -0.28
N HIS A 32 -0.56 -10.86 -0.33
CA HIS A 32 0.69 -11.08 0.39
C HIS A 32 0.96 -10.03 1.47
N ILE A 33 -0.08 -9.30 1.89
CA ILE A 33 0.10 -8.18 2.82
C ILE A 33 0.73 -8.62 4.15
N ALA A 34 0.42 -9.82 4.61
CA ALA A 34 0.95 -10.35 5.88
C ALA A 34 2.38 -10.85 5.76
N ASP A 35 2.89 -11.00 4.56
CA ASP A 35 4.24 -11.50 4.33
C ASP A 35 5.25 -10.35 4.43
N SER A 36 6.02 -10.31 5.51
CA SER A 36 7.02 -9.26 5.72
C SER A 36 8.17 -9.32 4.70
N GLU A 37 8.30 -10.43 3.99
CA GLU A 37 9.34 -10.63 2.97
C GLU A 37 8.90 -10.20 1.57
N LEU A 38 7.66 -9.73 1.41
CA LEU A 38 7.21 -9.25 0.10
C LEU A 38 8.10 -8.11 -0.38
N SER A 39 8.68 -8.28 -1.56
CA SER A 39 9.67 -7.35 -2.09
C SER A 39 9.29 -6.90 -3.49
N VAL A 40 9.94 -5.82 -3.94
CA VAL A 40 9.81 -5.33 -5.31
C VAL A 40 10.15 -6.42 -6.32
N ASP A 41 11.20 -7.20 -6.05
CA ASP A 41 11.62 -8.29 -6.92
C ASP A 41 10.54 -9.38 -7.03
N ASN A 42 9.90 -9.72 -5.92
CA ASN A 42 8.83 -10.72 -5.93
C ASN A 42 7.65 -10.26 -6.79
N ILE A 43 7.23 -9.03 -6.63
CA ILE A 43 6.08 -8.48 -7.38
C ILE A 43 6.41 -8.41 -8.87
N ALA A 44 7.59 -7.90 -9.22
CA ALA A 44 8.01 -7.82 -10.60
C ALA A 44 8.02 -9.20 -11.26
N ARG A 45 8.54 -10.20 -10.54
CA ARG A 45 8.58 -11.58 -11.04
C ARG A 45 7.18 -12.13 -11.30
N MET A 46 6.26 -11.88 -10.38
CA MET A 46 4.87 -12.32 -10.54
C MET A 46 4.18 -11.66 -11.73
N LEU A 47 4.61 -10.45 -12.07
CA LEU A 47 4.09 -9.71 -13.22
C LEU A 47 4.90 -9.97 -14.50
N LEU A 48 5.89 -10.85 -14.44
CA LEU A 48 6.76 -11.18 -15.58
C LEU A 48 7.47 -9.94 -16.12
N MET A 49 7.89 -9.07 -15.21
CA MET A 49 8.61 -7.84 -15.56
C MET A 49 9.98 -7.82 -14.91
N SER A 50 10.91 -7.10 -15.53
CA SER A 50 12.19 -6.82 -14.86
C SER A 50 11.93 -5.87 -13.69
N ARG A 51 12.81 -5.92 -12.70
CA ARG A 51 12.71 -5.02 -11.54
C ARG A 51 12.71 -3.54 -11.98
N THR A 52 13.61 -3.20 -12.88
CA THR A 52 13.74 -1.82 -13.35
C THR A 52 12.49 -1.34 -14.07
N ASN A 53 11.94 -2.15 -14.97
CA ASN A 53 10.74 -1.78 -15.71
C ASN A 53 9.53 -1.66 -14.78
N PHE A 54 9.40 -2.58 -13.86
CA PHE A 54 8.32 -2.53 -12.86
C PHE A 54 8.43 -1.26 -12.02
N TYR A 55 9.62 -0.99 -11.47
CA TYR A 55 9.84 0.17 -10.61
C TYR A 55 9.52 1.47 -11.33
N THR A 56 10.04 1.62 -12.55
CA THR A 56 9.85 2.83 -13.34
C THR A 56 8.37 3.06 -13.67
N LYS A 57 7.69 2.00 -14.11
CA LYS A 57 6.27 2.08 -14.47
C LYS A 57 5.44 2.39 -13.23
N PHE A 58 5.69 1.70 -12.12
CA PHE A 58 4.94 1.89 -10.89
C PHE A 58 5.06 3.32 -10.38
N LYS A 59 6.30 3.84 -10.33
CA LYS A 59 6.54 5.19 -9.86
C LYS A 59 5.92 6.24 -10.79
N ALA A 60 5.96 6.00 -12.09
CA ALA A 60 5.33 6.91 -13.06
C ALA A 60 3.82 7.00 -12.86
N ILE A 61 3.17 5.88 -12.54
CA ILE A 61 1.73 5.84 -12.35
C ILE A 61 1.31 6.41 -10.99
N THR A 62 1.99 6.01 -9.92
CA THR A 62 1.57 6.32 -8.54
C THR A 62 2.25 7.55 -7.95
N GLY A 63 3.40 7.95 -8.50
CA GLY A 63 4.24 8.97 -7.88
C GLY A 63 4.98 8.49 -6.64
N MET A 64 4.86 7.21 -6.31
CA MET A 64 5.48 6.60 -5.12
C MET A 64 6.37 5.44 -5.55
N THR A 65 7.39 5.16 -4.74
CA THR A 65 8.13 3.92 -4.94
C THR A 65 7.24 2.74 -4.53
N PRO A 66 7.46 1.54 -5.06
CA PRO A 66 6.71 0.37 -4.63
C PRO A 66 6.78 0.11 -3.12
N ASN A 67 7.94 0.31 -2.50
CA ASN A 67 8.09 0.12 -1.06
C ASN A 67 7.27 1.12 -0.26
N GLU A 68 7.27 2.39 -0.67
CA GLU A 68 6.44 3.41 -0.03
C GLU A 68 4.96 3.07 -0.14
N TYR A 69 4.54 2.59 -1.30
CA TYR A 69 3.15 2.21 -1.56
C TYR A 69 2.74 1.01 -0.69
N ILE A 70 3.59 -0.03 -0.64
CA ILE A 70 3.31 -1.20 0.19
C ILE A 70 3.19 -0.79 1.67
N LEU A 71 4.11 0.04 2.15
CA LEU A 71 4.06 0.52 3.53
C LEU A 71 2.78 1.29 3.80
N SER A 72 2.38 2.16 2.89
CA SER A 72 1.14 2.93 3.00
C SER A 72 -0.08 2.00 3.08
N ARG A 73 -0.13 0.97 2.25
CA ARG A 73 -1.23 -0.01 2.26
C ARG A 73 -1.26 -0.80 3.57
N ARG A 74 -0.10 -1.19 4.07
CA ARG A 74 0.00 -1.90 5.35
C ARG A 74 -0.50 -1.03 6.49
N LEU A 75 -0.09 0.24 6.52
CA LEU A 75 -0.50 1.15 7.59
C LEU A 75 -1.99 1.46 7.53
N SER A 76 -2.54 1.72 6.34
CA SER A 76 -3.96 2.02 6.22
C SER A 76 -4.83 0.81 6.58
N GLY A 77 -4.42 -0.38 6.17
CA GLY A 77 -5.11 -1.61 6.54
C GLY A 77 -5.09 -1.85 8.05
N ALA A 78 -3.94 -1.64 8.67
CA ALA A 78 -3.79 -1.79 10.11
C ALA A 78 -4.63 -0.77 10.87
N ALA A 79 -4.65 0.49 10.40
CA ALA A 79 -5.45 1.54 11.03
C ALA A 79 -6.94 1.19 11.01
N GLU A 80 -7.43 0.73 9.87
CA GLU A 80 -8.82 0.32 9.72
C GLU A 80 -9.14 -0.89 10.60
N HIS A 81 -8.23 -1.86 10.65
CA HIS A 81 -8.39 -3.06 11.48
C HIS A 81 -8.53 -2.69 12.95
N LEU A 82 -7.69 -1.78 13.44
CA LEU A 82 -7.73 -1.33 14.83
C LEU A 82 -9.03 -0.60 15.17
N CYS A 83 -9.56 0.18 14.22
CA CYS A 83 -10.83 0.88 14.42
C CYS A 83 -12.01 -0.08 14.45
N ASN A 84 -11.96 -1.14 13.65
CA ASN A 84 -13.08 -2.06 13.51
C ASN A 84 -13.04 -3.23 14.48
N ASN A 85 -11.94 -3.41 15.20
CA ASN A 85 -11.75 -4.56 16.10
C ASN A 85 -11.19 -4.08 17.44
N ALA A 86 -12.11 -3.68 18.34
CA ALA A 86 -11.73 -3.09 19.62
C ALA A 86 -10.86 -4.02 20.47
N SER A 87 -10.99 -5.34 20.30
CA SER A 87 -10.24 -6.32 21.08
C SER A 87 -8.92 -6.74 20.41
N ALA A 88 -8.63 -6.27 19.19
CA ALA A 88 -7.41 -6.63 18.50
C ALA A 88 -6.19 -6.06 19.23
N SER A 89 -5.15 -6.89 19.43
CA SER A 89 -3.92 -6.40 20.01
C SER A 89 -3.11 -5.63 18.97
N ILE A 90 -2.31 -4.68 19.45
CA ILE A 90 -1.40 -3.92 18.57
C ILE A 90 -0.37 -4.87 17.95
N ALA A 91 0.16 -5.81 18.74
CA ALA A 91 1.15 -6.77 18.26
C ALA A 91 0.59 -7.67 17.16
N ASP A 92 -0.60 -8.23 17.38
CA ASP A 92 -1.23 -9.10 16.38
C ASP A 92 -1.53 -8.33 15.10
N THR A 93 -1.99 -7.09 15.22
CA THR A 93 -2.26 -6.23 14.08
C THR A 93 -0.99 -5.98 13.28
N ALA A 94 0.14 -5.75 13.95
CA ALA A 94 1.42 -5.56 13.28
C ALA A 94 1.76 -6.76 12.39
N TYR A 95 1.62 -7.96 12.92
CA TYR A 95 1.94 -9.18 12.16
C TYR A 95 0.94 -9.44 11.04
N LEU A 96 -0.34 -9.16 11.26
CA LEU A 96 -1.37 -9.32 10.22
C LEU A 96 -1.09 -8.48 8.98
N PHE A 97 -0.47 -7.32 9.17
CA PHE A 97 -0.21 -6.41 8.06
C PHE A 97 1.26 -6.39 7.64
N GLY A 98 2.00 -7.45 7.98
CA GLY A 98 3.31 -7.70 7.40
C GLY A 98 4.47 -6.95 8.03
N PHE A 99 4.28 -6.40 9.22
CA PHE A 99 5.39 -5.79 9.94
C PHE A 99 6.18 -6.87 10.67
N GLY A 100 7.49 -6.82 10.56
CA GLY A 100 8.35 -7.82 11.16
C GLY A 100 8.34 -7.81 12.68
N THR A 101 8.11 -6.63 13.28
CA THR A 101 8.02 -6.48 14.73
C THR A 101 6.95 -5.44 15.07
N PRO A 102 6.31 -5.56 16.26
CA PRO A 102 5.38 -4.52 16.72
C PRO A 102 6.06 -3.16 16.91
N ARG A 103 7.33 -3.15 17.29
CA ARG A 103 8.09 -1.91 17.47
C ARG A 103 8.21 -1.15 16.16
N TYR A 104 8.60 -1.84 15.09
CA TYR A 104 8.71 -1.23 13.76
C TYR A 104 7.36 -0.70 13.29
N PHE A 105 6.30 -1.48 13.51
CA PHE A 105 4.94 -1.06 13.19
C PHE A 105 4.58 0.25 13.89
N SER A 106 4.80 0.32 15.20
CA SER A 106 4.46 1.52 15.98
C SER A 106 5.26 2.74 15.52
N GLN A 107 6.53 2.55 15.19
CA GLN A 107 7.37 3.64 14.69
C GLN A 107 6.86 4.17 13.35
N CYS A 108 6.56 3.28 12.42
CA CYS A 108 6.03 3.66 11.10
C CYS A 108 4.67 4.31 11.23
N PHE A 109 3.82 3.77 12.08
CA PHE A 109 2.47 4.27 12.29
C PHE A 109 2.50 5.71 12.84
N LYS A 110 3.31 5.93 13.87
CA LYS A 110 3.44 7.27 14.46
C LYS A 110 3.99 8.28 13.47
N LYS A 111 4.98 7.86 12.67
CA LYS A 111 5.56 8.72 11.65
C LYS A 111 4.52 9.13 10.61
N HIS A 112 3.66 8.20 10.22
CA HIS A 112 2.65 8.42 9.18
C HIS A 112 1.43 9.18 9.68
N TYR A 113 0.90 8.81 10.86
CA TYR A 113 -0.35 9.36 11.38
C TYR A 113 -0.16 10.40 12.49
N GLY A 114 1.06 10.60 12.97
CA GLY A 114 1.33 11.56 14.03
C GLY A 114 1.05 11.08 15.44
N VAL A 115 0.38 9.93 15.59
CA VAL A 115 0.09 9.32 16.89
C VAL A 115 0.39 7.83 16.82
N ASN A 116 0.61 7.19 17.97
CA ASN A 116 0.88 5.76 17.99
C ASN A 116 -0.43 4.97 17.79
N PRO A 117 -0.35 3.65 17.50
CA PRO A 117 -1.56 2.86 17.22
C PRO A 117 -2.57 2.84 18.35
N LYS A 118 -2.11 2.83 19.60
CA LYS A 118 -3.00 2.83 20.75
C LYS A 118 -3.78 4.14 20.85
N GLU A 119 -3.08 5.26 20.71
CA GLU A 119 -3.72 6.58 20.72
C GLU A 119 -4.70 6.73 19.57
N TRP A 120 -4.33 6.22 18.40
CA TRP A 120 -5.19 6.24 17.22
C TRP A 120 -6.53 5.56 17.51
N ARG A 121 -6.48 4.36 18.08
CA ARG A 121 -7.70 3.60 18.39
C ARG A 121 -8.55 4.29 19.45
N GLU A 122 -7.92 4.87 20.47
CA GLU A 122 -8.63 5.54 21.55
C GLU A 122 -9.37 6.80 21.08
N LYS A 123 -8.87 7.46 20.04
CA LYS A 123 -9.50 8.67 19.49
C LYS A 123 -10.66 8.38 18.55
N LYS A 124 -10.84 7.13 18.17
CA LYS A 124 -11.93 6.70 17.32
C LYS A 124 -13.01 6.04 18.15
#